data_79608d4458c46767c4f0358a3cb7ed55
#
_entry.id   79608d4458c46767c4f0358a3cb7ed55
#
_cell.length_a   1.000
_cell.length_b   1.000
_cell.length_c   1.000
_cell.angle_alpha   90.00
_cell.angle_beta   90.00
_cell.angle_gamma   90.00
#
_symmetry.space_group_name_H-M   'P 1'
#
loop_
_entity.id
_entity.type
_entity.pdbx_description
1 polymer ?
#
loop_
_entity_poly.entity_id
_entity_poly.type
_entity_poly.pdbx_seq_one_letter_code
_entity_poly.pdbx_strand_id
1 'polypeptide(L)'
;LVLDCSHRDSVINRLDSDVRAVVVPNRVVGLRVPANDAALQVMQLCAGPILLTSANLSGQVEAQTGKEAMEMIGDQIDLVLDDGPCRIGQASTVVQVTGGDYQILREGVVDRATLDSLTGFLALVVCTGNTCRSPMGEALLRKQIAKTLECSIEELDARGVTIVSAGIAAMPGAPAAGQAIQVMQEMGLRIDDHQSQPVTGRLAQFADVIFTMTAGHRQALISQWPSLEARTFTVNIDGGDIADPIGSPIEVYRQCAHHIDDQMAKWVSKMDRSLFRKKLS
;
A
#
# COMPACT_ATOMS: atom_id res chain seq x y z
N LEU A 1 3.19 -15.78 -2.61
CA LEU A 1 4.31 -15.30 -1.78
C LEU A 1 5.11 -16.47 -1.26
N VAL A 2 6.42 -16.34 -1.18
CA VAL A 2 7.34 -17.30 -0.53
C VAL A 2 7.89 -16.64 0.71
N LEU A 3 7.65 -17.24 1.87
CA LEU A 3 7.97 -16.67 3.19
C LEU A 3 8.86 -17.60 3.98
N ASP A 4 9.77 -17.04 4.78
CA ASP A 4 10.55 -17.78 5.78
C ASP A 4 9.66 -18.20 6.95
N CYS A 5 9.73 -19.45 7.35
CA CYS A 5 8.98 -20.05 8.45
C CYS A 5 9.83 -20.36 9.69
N SER A 6 11.05 -19.83 9.76
CA SER A 6 11.99 -20.12 10.85
C SER A 6 11.58 -19.52 12.19
N HIS A 7 10.65 -18.55 12.21
CA HIS A 7 10.21 -17.91 13.45
C HIS A 7 9.51 -18.92 14.36
N ARG A 8 9.87 -18.92 15.66
CA ARG A 8 9.35 -19.87 16.66
C ARG A 8 7.82 -19.86 16.79
N ASP A 9 7.18 -18.70 16.59
CA ASP A 9 5.74 -18.53 16.70
C ASP A 9 5.00 -18.72 15.37
N SER A 10 5.69 -19.22 14.33
CA SER A 10 5.06 -19.54 13.05
C SER A 10 3.96 -20.59 13.23
N VAL A 11 2.78 -20.33 12.69
CA VAL A 11 1.65 -21.28 12.70
C VAL A 11 1.98 -22.59 12.01
N ILE A 12 2.95 -22.58 11.09
CA ILE A 12 3.50 -23.76 10.41
C ILE A 12 4.07 -24.77 11.39
N ASN A 13 4.60 -24.32 12.54
CA ASN A 13 5.14 -25.21 13.56
C ASN A 13 4.07 -26.07 14.26
N ARG A 14 2.78 -25.76 14.05
CA ARG A 14 1.65 -26.53 14.56
C ARG A 14 1.22 -27.66 13.62
N LEU A 15 1.74 -27.68 12.40
CA LEU A 15 1.47 -28.75 11.45
C LEU A 15 2.17 -30.05 11.88
N ASP A 16 1.54 -31.17 11.53
CA ASP A 16 2.14 -32.49 11.67
C ASP A 16 3.49 -32.54 10.94
N SER A 17 4.44 -33.35 11.46
CA SER A 17 5.79 -33.44 10.93
C SER A 17 5.83 -33.81 9.46
N ASP A 18 4.98 -34.76 9.06
CA ASP A 18 4.96 -35.30 7.70
C ASP A 18 4.38 -34.26 6.72
N VAL A 19 3.32 -33.57 7.14
CA VAL A 19 2.74 -32.45 6.38
C VAL A 19 3.76 -31.32 6.25
N ARG A 20 4.42 -30.97 7.34
CA ARG A 20 5.43 -29.91 7.34
C ARG A 20 6.62 -30.24 6.44
N ALA A 21 7.06 -31.48 6.39
CA ALA A 21 8.14 -31.89 5.50
C ALA A 21 7.81 -31.69 4.02
N VAL A 22 6.53 -31.80 3.64
CA VAL A 22 6.06 -31.58 2.27
C VAL A 22 5.86 -30.09 1.96
N VAL A 23 5.21 -29.33 2.87
CA VAL A 23 4.78 -27.94 2.57
C VAL A 23 5.84 -26.89 2.86
N VAL A 24 6.90 -27.23 3.63
CA VAL A 24 7.95 -26.30 4.06
C VAL A 24 9.36 -26.86 3.74
N PRO A 25 9.65 -27.17 2.48
CA PRO A 25 11.01 -27.55 2.13
C PRO A 25 11.95 -26.36 2.39
N ASN A 26 13.11 -26.64 3.01
CA ASN A 26 14.13 -25.62 3.28
C ASN A 26 13.67 -24.40 4.14
N ARG A 27 12.68 -24.59 5.03
CA ARG A 27 12.13 -23.56 5.93
C ARG A 27 11.42 -22.40 5.22
N VAL A 28 11.00 -22.58 4.00
CA VAL A 28 10.19 -21.61 3.27
C VAL A 28 8.83 -22.21 2.92
N VAL A 29 7.77 -21.38 2.94
CA VAL A 29 6.42 -21.78 2.54
C VAL A 29 5.93 -20.89 1.41
N GLY A 30 5.35 -21.51 0.38
CA GLY A 30 4.62 -20.81 -0.68
C GLY A 30 3.17 -20.60 -0.26
N LEU A 31 2.72 -19.36 -0.22
CA LEU A 31 1.34 -18.98 0.10
C LEU A 31 0.66 -18.35 -1.13
N ARG A 32 -0.57 -18.78 -1.41
CA ARG A 32 -1.42 -18.22 -2.44
C ARG A 32 -2.85 -18.05 -1.93
N VAL A 33 -3.44 -16.89 -2.19
CA VAL A 33 -4.88 -16.66 -2.07
C VAL A 33 -5.41 -16.49 -3.49
N PRO A 34 -6.19 -17.46 -4.03
CA PRO A 34 -6.70 -17.36 -5.40
C PRO A 34 -7.80 -16.30 -5.50
N ALA A 35 -7.85 -15.58 -6.63
CA ALA A 35 -8.94 -14.67 -6.98
C ALA A 35 -10.00 -15.41 -7.81
N ASN A 36 -10.44 -16.58 -7.34
CA ASN A 36 -11.45 -17.42 -7.97
C ASN A 36 -12.46 -17.85 -6.91
N ASP A 37 -13.74 -17.57 -7.15
CA ASP A 37 -14.79 -17.76 -6.15
C ASP A 37 -15.05 -19.25 -5.85
N ALA A 38 -14.99 -20.13 -6.84
CA ALA A 38 -15.16 -21.57 -6.62
C ALA A 38 -14.03 -22.13 -5.78
N ALA A 39 -12.77 -21.75 -6.04
CA ALA A 39 -11.63 -22.14 -5.22
C ALA A 39 -11.74 -21.62 -3.78
N LEU A 40 -12.18 -20.37 -3.59
CA LEU A 40 -12.39 -19.80 -2.25
C LEU A 40 -13.49 -20.51 -1.47
N GLN A 41 -14.61 -20.87 -2.13
CA GLN A 41 -15.68 -21.63 -1.51
C GLN A 41 -15.21 -23.04 -1.09
N VAL A 42 -14.45 -23.74 -1.92
CA VAL A 42 -13.86 -25.04 -1.55
C VAL A 42 -12.95 -24.88 -0.34
N MET A 43 -12.09 -23.84 -0.32
CA MET A 43 -11.20 -23.57 0.83
C MET A 43 -12.00 -23.28 2.11
N GLN A 44 -13.13 -22.60 2.04
CA GLN A 44 -14.00 -22.34 3.19
C GLN A 44 -14.66 -23.61 3.75
N LEU A 45 -14.95 -24.58 2.88
CA LEU A 45 -15.52 -25.87 3.28
C LEU A 45 -14.47 -26.84 3.85
N CYS A 46 -13.20 -26.61 3.59
CA CYS A 46 -12.11 -27.40 4.13
C CYS A 46 -11.72 -26.93 5.53
N ALA A 47 -11.40 -27.87 6.41
CA ALA A 47 -11.01 -27.57 7.79
C ALA A 47 -9.59 -26.97 7.93
N GLY A 48 -8.89 -26.70 6.86
CA GLY A 48 -7.52 -26.19 6.87
C GLY A 48 -6.99 -25.80 5.49
N PRO A 49 -5.71 -25.44 5.40
CA PRO A 49 -5.07 -25.05 4.14
C PRO A 49 -5.05 -26.22 3.16
N ILE A 50 -5.15 -25.89 1.88
CA ILE A 50 -5.09 -26.85 0.76
C ILE A 50 -3.73 -26.71 0.09
N LEU A 51 -3.07 -27.83 -0.19
CA LEU A 51 -1.87 -27.86 -1.01
C LEU A 51 -2.28 -27.78 -2.49
N LEU A 52 -1.71 -26.82 -3.22
CA LEU A 52 -2.02 -26.59 -4.63
C LEU A 52 -0.78 -26.76 -5.50
N THR A 53 -0.98 -27.34 -6.67
CA THR A 53 0.00 -27.40 -7.76
C THR A 53 -0.66 -26.97 -9.07
N SER A 54 0.14 -26.73 -10.14
CA SER A 54 -0.40 -26.47 -11.47
C SER A 54 -1.04 -27.73 -12.08
N ALA A 55 -2.11 -27.56 -12.85
CA ALA A 55 -2.82 -28.64 -13.54
C ALA A 55 -2.16 -28.97 -14.90
N ASN A 56 -0.89 -29.43 -14.85
CA ASN A 56 -0.12 -29.81 -16.03
C ASN A 56 0.96 -30.83 -15.64
N LEU A 57 1.48 -31.56 -16.60
CA LEU A 57 2.70 -32.34 -16.42
C LEU A 57 3.91 -31.40 -16.28
N SER A 58 4.89 -31.80 -15.46
CA SER A 58 6.06 -30.98 -15.21
C SER A 58 6.77 -30.56 -16.50
N GLY A 59 6.99 -29.25 -16.65
CA GLY A 59 7.63 -28.67 -17.83
C GLY A 59 6.70 -28.42 -19.04
N GLN A 60 5.41 -28.76 -18.95
CA GLN A 60 4.43 -28.44 -19.99
C GLN A 60 3.70 -27.13 -19.69
N VAL A 61 3.00 -26.60 -20.69
CA VAL A 61 2.14 -25.43 -20.57
C VAL A 61 0.98 -25.76 -19.63
N GLU A 62 0.60 -24.80 -18.79
CA GLU A 62 -0.50 -24.92 -17.83
C GLU A 62 -1.86 -24.98 -18.55
N ALA A 63 -2.76 -25.87 -18.12
CA ALA A 63 -4.12 -25.97 -18.63
C ALA A 63 -4.91 -24.68 -18.35
N GLN A 64 -5.66 -24.21 -19.34
CA GLN A 64 -6.51 -23.00 -19.23
C GLN A 64 -8.00 -23.34 -19.10
N THR A 65 -8.38 -24.58 -19.34
CA THR A 65 -9.76 -25.09 -19.26
C THR A 65 -9.80 -26.42 -18.51
N GLY A 66 -10.94 -26.76 -17.92
CA GLY A 66 -11.16 -28.06 -17.29
C GLY A 66 -10.97 -29.22 -18.27
N LYS A 67 -11.34 -29.04 -19.54
CA LYS A 67 -11.13 -30.02 -20.60
C LYS A 67 -9.64 -30.28 -20.83
N GLU A 68 -8.84 -29.24 -20.99
CA GLU A 68 -7.37 -29.38 -21.15
C GLU A 68 -6.73 -30.06 -19.93
N ALA A 69 -7.16 -29.71 -18.69
CA ALA A 69 -6.70 -30.37 -17.50
C ALA A 69 -7.01 -31.88 -17.49
N MET A 70 -8.22 -32.25 -17.90
CA MET A 70 -8.61 -33.66 -18.06
C MET A 70 -7.78 -34.37 -19.09
N GLU A 71 -7.48 -33.74 -20.23
CA GLU A 71 -6.66 -34.35 -21.30
C GLU A 71 -5.19 -34.54 -20.83
N MET A 72 -4.68 -33.63 -20.02
CA MET A 72 -3.26 -33.66 -19.55
C MET A 72 -3.02 -34.57 -18.36
N ILE A 73 -3.90 -34.56 -17.37
CA ILE A 73 -3.69 -35.23 -16.09
C ILE A 73 -4.91 -36.02 -15.59
N GLY A 74 -5.94 -36.21 -16.42
CA GLY A 74 -7.20 -36.83 -16.00
C GLY A 74 -7.04 -38.22 -15.36
N ASP A 75 -6.09 -39.00 -15.80
CA ASP A 75 -5.78 -40.33 -15.23
C ASP A 75 -5.11 -40.27 -13.84
N GLN A 76 -4.70 -39.09 -13.39
CA GLN A 76 -3.98 -38.87 -12.12
C GLN A 76 -4.79 -38.11 -11.09
N ILE A 77 -6.04 -37.76 -11.37
CA ILE A 77 -6.93 -36.97 -10.52
C ILE A 77 -8.30 -37.63 -10.36
N ASP A 78 -8.90 -37.48 -9.18
CA ASP A 78 -10.17 -38.10 -8.85
C ASP A 78 -11.38 -37.22 -9.25
N LEU A 79 -11.19 -35.88 -9.29
CA LEU A 79 -12.27 -34.91 -9.51
C LEU A 79 -11.76 -33.65 -10.20
N VAL A 80 -12.55 -33.15 -11.15
CA VAL A 80 -12.39 -31.81 -11.74
C VAL A 80 -13.57 -30.94 -11.33
N LEU A 81 -13.27 -29.80 -10.71
CA LEU A 81 -14.25 -28.74 -10.51
C LEU A 81 -13.98 -27.66 -11.56
N ASP A 82 -14.83 -27.61 -12.58
CA ASP A 82 -14.71 -26.70 -13.70
C ASP A 82 -15.59 -25.46 -13.49
N ASP A 83 -14.97 -24.29 -13.29
CA ASP A 83 -15.61 -22.95 -13.16
C ASP A 83 -15.46 -22.14 -14.47
N GLY A 84 -15.22 -22.82 -15.58
CA GLY A 84 -14.98 -22.22 -16.89
C GLY A 84 -13.50 -21.90 -17.18
N PRO A 85 -13.22 -21.21 -18.29
CA PRO A 85 -11.86 -20.93 -18.73
C PRO A 85 -11.15 -19.95 -17.78
N CYS A 86 -9.83 -20.11 -17.65
CA CYS A 86 -8.98 -19.23 -16.87
C CYS A 86 -9.12 -17.76 -17.31
N ARG A 87 -9.49 -16.88 -16.40
CA ARG A 87 -9.74 -15.45 -16.71
C ARG A 87 -8.48 -14.71 -17.15
N ILE A 88 -7.31 -15.10 -16.64
CA ILE A 88 -6.04 -14.42 -16.90
C ILE A 88 -5.16 -15.21 -17.86
N GLY A 89 -5.15 -16.54 -17.78
CA GLY A 89 -4.39 -17.41 -18.68
C GLY A 89 -2.87 -17.25 -18.59
N GLN A 90 -2.36 -16.66 -17.51
CA GLN A 90 -0.94 -16.45 -17.28
C GLN A 90 -0.54 -16.97 -15.89
N ALA A 91 0.69 -17.44 -15.80
CA ALA A 91 1.26 -17.91 -14.54
C ALA A 91 1.30 -16.79 -13.48
N SER A 92 1.14 -17.15 -12.22
CA SER A 92 1.29 -16.21 -11.11
C SER A 92 2.74 -15.77 -10.95
N THR A 93 2.95 -14.50 -10.64
CA THR A 93 4.26 -14.01 -10.18
C THR A 93 4.58 -14.66 -8.84
N VAL A 94 5.79 -15.18 -8.68
CA VAL A 94 6.27 -15.76 -7.43
C VAL A 94 7.28 -14.82 -6.80
N VAL A 95 6.97 -14.35 -5.59
CA VAL A 95 7.75 -13.34 -4.87
C VAL A 95 8.21 -13.91 -3.54
N GLN A 96 9.51 -13.98 -3.32
CA GLN A 96 10.09 -14.28 -2.01
C GLN A 96 10.22 -12.97 -1.22
N VAL A 97 9.78 -12.99 0.04
CA VAL A 97 9.90 -11.86 0.96
C VAL A 97 10.88 -12.25 2.07
N THR A 98 11.90 -11.42 2.28
CA THR A 98 12.92 -11.64 3.32
C THR A 98 13.15 -10.32 4.07
N GLY A 99 12.72 -10.26 5.33
CA GLY A 99 12.74 -9.01 6.10
C GLY A 99 11.84 -7.96 5.46
N GLY A 100 12.39 -6.81 5.08
CA GLY A 100 11.65 -5.75 4.37
C GLY A 100 11.90 -5.73 2.86
N ASP A 101 12.53 -6.77 2.28
CA ASP A 101 12.87 -6.86 0.86
C ASP A 101 12.08 -7.95 0.17
N TYR A 102 12.00 -7.86 -1.17
CA TYR A 102 11.43 -8.92 -1.97
C TYR A 102 12.30 -9.26 -3.18
N GLN A 103 12.24 -10.53 -3.61
CA GLN A 103 12.86 -11.02 -4.82
C GLN A 103 11.81 -11.71 -5.70
N ILE A 104 11.77 -11.38 -6.99
CA ILE A 104 10.93 -12.10 -7.94
C ILE A 104 11.65 -13.40 -8.32
N LEU A 105 11.08 -14.54 -7.89
CA LEU A 105 11.59 -15.87 -8.25
C LEU A 105 11.06 -16.32 -9.62
N ARG A 106 9.87 -15.86 -10.02
CA ARG A 106 9.27 -16.10 -11.32
C ARG A 106 8.41 -14.90 -11.70
N GLU A 107 8.67 -14.32 -12.84
CA GLU A 107 7.76 -13.31 -13.42
C GLU A 107 6.46 -13.94 -13.90
N GLY A 108 5.37 -13.21 -13.78
CA GLY A 108 4.03 -13.63 -14.17
C GLY A 108 3.12 -12.42 -14.37
N VAL A 109 1.83 -12.59 -14.09
CA VAL A 109 0.79 -11.56 -14.31
C VAL A 109 1.06 -10.21 -13.61
N VAL A 110 1.77 -10.21 -12.48
CA VAL A 110 2.17 -8.99 -11.77
C VAL A 110 3.63 -8.71 -12.10
N ASP A 111 3.88 -7.62 -12.81
CA ASP A 111 5.22 -7.21 -13.18
C ASP A 111 5.97 -6.52 -12.03
N ARG A 112 7.28 -6.31 -12.22
CA ARG A 112 8.15 -5.64 -11.25
C ARG A 112 7.66 -4.23 -10.94
N ALA A 113 7.25 -3.46 -11.95
CA ALA A 113 6.82 -2.07 -11.77
C ALA A 113 5.60 -1.98 -10.85
N THR A 114 4.64 -2.90 -11.02
CA THR A 114 3.47 -3.03 -10.13
C THR A 114 3.90 -3.39 -8.70
N LEU A 115 4.81 -4.35 -8.52
CA LEU A 115 5.31 -4.71 -7.18
C LEU A 115 6.05 -3.54 -6.53
N ASP A 116 6.89 -2.85 -7.29
CA ASP A 116 7.61 -1.67 -6.82
C ASP A 116 6.65 -0.56 -6.34
N SER A 117 5.54 -0.34 -7.06
CA SER A 117 4.54 0.65 -6.65
C SER A 117 3.79 0.25 -5.38
N LEU A 118 3.59 -1.06 -5.17
CA LEU A 118 2.91 -1.60 -3.98
C LEU A 118 3.81 -1.68 -2.74
N THR A 119 5.13 -1.67 -2.92
CA THR A 119 6.13 -1.76 -1.85
C THR A 119 6.82 -0.44 -1.56
N GLY A 120 6.45 0.63 -2.26
CA GLY A 120 6.93 1.98 -2.04
C GLY A 120 6.43 2.58 -0.73
N PHE A 121 7.08 3.65 -0.28
CA PHE A 121 6.62 4.44 0.86
C PHE A 121 5.39 5.26 0.50
N LEU A 122 4.32 5.14 1.28
CA LEU A 122 3.08 5.91 1.14
C LEU A 122 2.82 6.76 2.39
N ALA A 123 2.85 8.09 2.25
CA ALA A 123 2.38 9.02 3.26
C ALA A 123 0.99 9.57 2.92
N LEU A 124 0.10 9.61 3.91
CA LEU A 124 -1.23 10.17 3.78
C LEU A 124 -1.38 11.42 4.65
N VAL A 125 -1.79 12.55 4.05
CA VAL A 125 -2.03 13.81 4.77
C VAL A 125 -3.53 14.09 4.84
N VAL A 126 -4.08 14.28 6.05
CA VAL A 126 -5.53 14.29 6.29
C VAL A 126 -5.99 15.59 6.94
N CYS A 127 -7.05 16.18 6.37
CA CYS A 127 -7.83 17.25 7.00
C CYS A 127 -9.34 16.96 6.88
N THR A 128 -10.22 17.95 7.01
CA THR A 128 -11.67 17.77 6.87
C THR A 128 -12.08 17.61 5.40
N GLY A 129 -11.93 18.67 4.60
CA GLY A 129 -12.49 18.76 3.24
C GLY A 129 -11.52 18.46 2.11
N ASN A 130 -10.24 18.27 2.38
CA ASN A 130 -9.17 18.04 1.39
C ASN A 130 -9.08 19.15 0.31
N THR A 131 -9.33 20.40 0.71
CA THR A 131 -9.26 21.55 -0.22
C THR A 131 -8.26 22.63 0.20
N CYS A 132 -7.84 22.69 1.48
CA CYS A 132 -6.92 23.73 1.98
C CYS A 132 -5.68 23.10 2.60
N ARG A 133 -5.77 22.67 3.88
CA ARG A 133 -4.61 22.22 4.69
C ARG A 133 -3.92 20.99 4.14
N SER A 134 -4.66 19.93 3.84
CA SER A 134 -4.02 18.68 3.42
C SER A 134 -3.41 18.73 2.00
N PRO A 135 -3.96 19.43 0.99
CA PRO A 135 -3.24 19.63 -0.28
C PRO A 135 -1.94 20.44 -0.12
N MET A 136 -1.96 21.51 0.70
CA MET A 136 -0.73 22.24 1.04
C MET A 136 0.26 21.31 1.76
N GLY A 137 -0.22 20.52 2.72
CA GLY A 137 0.61 19.57 3.47
C GLY A 137 1.22 18.48 2.60
N GLU A 138 0.50 17.97 1.61
CA GLU A 138 1.00 17.03 0.61
C GLU A 138 2.17 17.63 -0.17
N ALA A 139 1.97 18.80 -0.78
CA ALA A 139 3.00 19.48 -1.57
C ALA A 139 4.24 19.84 -0.73
N LEU A 140 4.05 20.29 0.50
CA LEU A 140 5.12 20.65 1.43
C LEU A 140 5.88 19.40 1.91
N LEU A 141 5.21 18.29 2.19
CA LEU A 141 5.86 17.04 2.56
C LEU A 141 6.68 16.47 1.39
N ARG A 142 6.15 16.52 0.14
CA ARG A 142 6.89 16.15 -1.09
C ARG A 142 8.18 16.96 -1.20
N LYS A 143 8.11 18.28 -1.01
CA LYS A 143 9.27 19.18 -1.02
C LYS A 143 10.31 18.79 0.04
N GLN A 144 9.90 18.52 1.28
CA GLN A 144 10.85 18.20 2.36
C GLN A 144 11.51 16.83 2.14
N ILE A 145 10.77 15.84 1.66
CA ILE A 145 11.33 14.52 1.35
C ILE A 145 12.27 14.62 0.14
N ALA A 146 11.88 15.31 -0.94
CA ALA A 146 12.74 15.53 -2.12
C ALA A 146 14.07 16.18 -1.75
N LYS A 147 14.02 17.23 -0.88
CA LYS A 147 15.21 17.87 -0.33
C LYS A 147 16.11 16.88 0.43
N THR A 148 15.51 16.00 1.24
CA THR A 148 16.26 15.01 2.06
C THR A 148 16.90 13.91 1.18
N LEU A 149 16.24 13.57 0.06
CA LEU A 149 16.72 12.58 -0.91
C LEU A 149 17.64 13.19 -2.00
N GLU A 150 17.86 14.52 -1.96
CA GLU A 150 18.64 15.25 -2.94
C GLU A 150 18.16 15.01 -4.38
N CYS A 151 16.82 15.09 -4.59
CA CYS A 151 16.18 14.87 -5.89
C CYS A 151 15.09 15.92 -6.14
N SER A 152 14.52 15.91 -7.36
CA SER A 152 13.36 16.75 -7.66
C SER A 152 12.06 16.13 -7.10
N ILE A 153 11.00 16.93 -6.97
CA ILE A 153 9.70 16.47 -6.50
C ILE A 153 9.10 15.44 -7.47
N GLU A 154 9.33 15.61 -8.76
CA GLU A 154 8.86 14.75 -9.85
C GLU A 154 9.53 13.36 -9.82
N GLU A 155 10.76 13.27 -9.29
CA GLU A 155 11.46 11.99 -9.16
C GLU A 155 10.97 11.12 -7.99
N LEU A 156 10.18 11.66 -7.05
CA LEU A 156 9.73 10.92 -5.87
C LEU A 156 8.97 9.65 -6.22
N ASP A 157 8.00 9.75 -7.15
CA ASP A 157 7.18 8.59 -7.53
C ASP A 157 8.03 7.50 -8.20
N ALA A 158 9.01 7.89 -9.04
CA ALA A 158 9.97 6.94 -9.63
C ALA A 158 10.89 6.29 -8.59
N ARG A 159 11.09 6.94 -7.45
CA ARG A 159 11.83 6.40 -6.30
C ARG A 159 10.95 5.60 -5.34
N GLY A 160 9.68 5.37 -5.68
CA GLY A 160 8.73 4.63 -4.86
C GLY A 160 8.26 5.41 -3.63
N VAL A 161 8.29 6.75 -3.67
CA VAL A 161 7.79 7.61 -2.60
C VAL A 161 6.52 8.31 -3.07
N THR A 162 5.39 7.90 -2.55
CA THR A 162 4.08 8.45 -2.88
C THR A 162 3.54 9.23 -1.69
N ILE A 163 3.14 10.46 -1.90
CA ILE A 163 2.45 11.27 -0.91
C ILE A 163 1.09 11.66 -1.49
N VAL A 164 0.05 11.43 -0.73
CA VAL A 164 -1.33 11.77 -1.11
C VAL A 164 -2.04 12.48 0.02
N SER A 165 -3.02 13.29 -0.32
CA SER A 165 -3.90 13.90 0.68
C SER A 165 -5.34 13.44 0.52
N ALA A 166 -6.09 13.46 1.64
CA ALA A 166 -7.51 13.11 1.67
C ALA A 166 -8.23 13.87 2.79
N GLY A 167 -9.56 13.81 2.80
CA GLY A 167 -10.37 14.43 3.84
C GLY A 167 -11.32 13.45 4.50
N ILE A 168 -11.54 13.60 5.81
CA ILE A 168 -12.49 12.76 6.55
C ILE A 168 -13.94 12.99 6.13
N ALA A 169 -14.25 14.17 5.57
CA ALA A 169 -15.56 14.56 5.07
C ALA A 169 -15.46 15.23 3.68
N ALA A 170 -14.48 14.81 2.87
CA ALA A 170 -14.29 15.37 1.54
C ALA A 170 -15.33 14.85 0.55
N MET A 171 -15.83 15.75 -0.30
CA MET A 171 -16.55 15.39 -1.52
C MET A 171 -15.53 15.18 -2.63
N PRO A 172 -15.62 14.08 -3.42
CA PRO A 172 -14.67 13.84 -4.51
C PRO A 172 -14.67 14.92 -5.59
N GLY A 173 -13.49 15.28 -6.11
CA GLY A 173 -13.33 16.10 -7.30
C GLY A 173 -13.38 17.61 -7.11
N ALA A 174 -13.46 18.12 -5.87
CA ALA A 174 -13.36 19.57 -5.66
C ALA A 174 -11.89 20.03 -5.80
N PRO A 175 -11.65 21.20 -6.46
CA PRO A 175 -10.31 21.76 -6.56
C PRO A 175 -9.79 22.24 -5.20
N ALA A 176 -8.50 22.48 -5.11
CA ALA A 176 -7.90 23.18 -3.97
C ALA A 176 -8.44 24.62 -3.89
N ALA A 177 -8.53 25.17 -2.69
CA ALA A 177 -8.95 26.56 -2.48
C ALA A 177 -7.99 27.52 -3.19
N GLY A 178 -8.54 28.57 -3.83
CA GLY A 178 -7.74 29.52 -4.61
C GLY A 178 -6.60 30.16 -3.82
N GLN A 179 -6.83 30.47 -2.53
CA GLN A 179 -5.78 30.99 -1.64
C GLN A 179 -4.68 29.94 -1.36
N ALA A 180 -5.05 28.64 -1.24
CA ALA A 180 -4.07 27.59 -1.06
C ALA A 180 -3.21 27.43 -2.32
N ILE A 181 -3.81 27.45 -3.51
CA ILE A 181 -3.10 27.41 -4.80
C ILE A 181 -2.12 28.59 -4.88
N GLN A 182 -2.60 29.82 -4.63
CA GLN A 182 -1.77 31.02 -4.70
C GLN A 182 -0.56 30.92 -3.74
N VAL A 183 -0.78 30.54 -2.48
CA VAL A 183 0.31 30.41 -1.49
C VAL A 183 1.32 29.33 -1.89
N MET A 184 0.86 28.21 -2.41
CA MET A 184 1.79 27.16 -2.88
C MET A 184 2.61 27.64 -4.08
N GLN A 185 2.03 28.39 -5.02
CA GLN A 185 2.74 29.02 -6.14
C GLN A 185 3.78 30.03 -5.65
N GLU A 186 3.47 30.85 -4.64
CA GLU A 186 4.43 31.76 -4.00
C GLU A 186 5.62 31.02 -3.38
N MET A 187 5.41 29.77 -2.92
CA MET A 187 6.44 28.88 -2.37
C MET A 187 7.12 28.00 -3.44
N GLY A 188 6.83 28.21 -4.73
CA GLY A 188 7.39 27.45 -5.86
C GLY A 188 6.79 26.04 -6.01
N LEU A 189 5.62 25.79 -5.47
CA LEU A 189 4.92 24.50 -5.51
C LEU A 189 3.61 24.59 -6.32
N ARG A 190 3.15 23.46 -6.84
CA ARG A 190 1.91 23.39 -7.63
C ARG A 190 0.91 22.44 -6.99
N ILE A 191 -0.34 22.91 -6.84
CA ILE A 191 -1.51 22.13 -6.42
C ILE A 191 -2.75 22.52 -7.24
N ASP A 192 -2.56 23.10 -8.41
CA ASP A 192 -3.62 23.59 -9.30
C ASP A 192 -4.40 22.44 -9.96
N ASP A 193 -3.82 21.27 -10.10
CA ASP A 193 -4.43 20.04 -10.60
C ASP A 193 -5.05 19.15 -9.50
N HIS A 194 -5.01 19.62 -8.25
CA HIS A 194 -5.54 18.86 -7.12
C HIS A 194 -7.05 18.62 -7.24
N GLN A 195 -7.45 17.39 -6.91
CA GLN A 195 -8.85 17.00 -6.75
C GLN A 195 -9.04 16.35 -5.38
N SER A 196 -9.98 16.87 -4.61
CA SER A 196 -10.28 16.34 -3.28
C SER A 196 -10.81 14.91 -3.35
N GLN A 197 -10.44 14.11 -2.36
CA GLN A 197 -10.89 12.72 -2.19
C GLN A 197 -11.15 12.40 -0.73
N PRO A 198 -12.11 11.50 -0.43
CA PRO A 198 -12.34 11.03 0.93
C PRO A 198 -11.24 10.05 1.37
N VAL A 199 -11.02 9.98 2.67
CA VAL A 199 -10.22 8.88 3.24
C VAL A 199 -11.00 7.58 3.08
N THR A 200 -10.41 6.61 2.38
CA THR A 200 -10.96 5.26 2.28
C THR A 200 -10.19 4.30 3.17
N GLY A 201 -10.86 3.22 3.63
CA GLY A 201 -10.19 2.18 4.42
C GLY A 201 -8.96 1.60 3.70
N ARG A 202 -9.06 1.42 2.37
CA ARG A 202 -7.94 0.96 1.54
C ARG A 202 -6.77 1.94 1.61
N LEU A 203 -6.99 3.23 1.34
CA LEU A 203 -5.94 4.25 1.36
C LEU A 203 -5.27 4.34 2.73
N ALA A 204 -6.07 4.36 3.81
CA ALA A 204 -5.57 4.45 5.16
C ALA A 204 -4.77 3.20 5.60
N GLN A 205 -5.20 2.00 5.18
CA GLN A 205 -4.52 0.74 5.51
C GLN A 205 -3.18 0.58 4.78
N PHE A 206 -3.04 1.10 3.56
CA PHE A 206 -1.78 1.02 2.81
C PHE A 206 -0.78 2.11 3.17
N ALA A 207 -1.21 3.21 3.83
CA ALA A 207 -0.29 4.27 4.23
C ALA A 207 0.70 3.78 5.31
N ASP A 208 1.99 4.00 5.10
CA ASP A 208 3.04 3.74 6.09
C ASP A 208 3.01 4.75 7.22
N VAL A 209 2.63 6.00 6.92
CA VAL A 209 2.44 7.07 7.89
C VAL A 209 1.24 7.93 7.50
N ILE A 210 0.49 8.37 8.51
CA ILE A 210 -0.67 9.26 8.34
C ILE A 210 -0.43 10.51 9.17
N PHE A 211 -0.48 11.67 8.52
CA PHE A 211 -0.40 12.98 9.17
C PHE A 211 -1.76 13.65 9.16
N THR A 212 -2.26 14.00 10.32
CA THR A 212 -3.55 14.68 10.49
C THR A 212 -3.37 16.13 10.91
N MET A 213 -4.17 17.03 10.37
CA MET A 213 -4.06 18.47 10.70
C MET A 213 -4.49 18.81 12.12
N THR A 214 -5.30 17.95 12.75
CA THR A 214 -5.77 18.14 14.12
C THR A 214 -5.84 16.83 14.88
N ALA A 215 -5.86 16.92 16.21
CA ALA A 215 -6.12 15.81 17.10
C ALA A 215 -7.53 15.20 16.84
N GLY A 216 -8.51 16.02 16.48
CA GLY A 216 -9.85 15.57 16.11
C GLY A 216 -9.85 14.69 14.85
N HIS A 217 -9.07 15.03 13.83
CA HIS A 217 -8.89 14.19 12.63
C HIS A 217 -8.21 12.86 12.99
N ARG A 218 -7.19 12.90 13.84
CA ARG A 218 -6.50 11.70 14.33
C ARG A 218 -7.48 10.76 15.04
N GLN A 219 -8.26 11.32 15.98
CA GLN A 219 -9.22 10.54 16.75
C GLN A 219 -10.30 9.91 15.85
N ALA A 220 -10.81 10.64 14.85
CA ALA A 220 -11.80 10.13 13.90
C ALA A 220 -11.27 8.92 13.13
N LEU A 221 -10.03 8.98 12.63
CA LEU A 221 -9.39 7.87 11.92
C LEU A 221 -9.18 6.65 12.83
N ILE A 222 -8.65 6.85 14.03
CA ILE A 222 -8.36 5.75 14.96
C ILE A 222 -9.66 5.11 15.48
N SER A 223 -10.71 5.89 15.69
CA SER A 223 -12.02 5.36 16.08
C SER A 223 -12.61 4.46 14.99
N GLN A 224 -12.40 4.79 13.73
CA GLN A 224 -12.88 4.00 12.61
C GLN A 224 -11.97 2.80 12.30
N TRP A 225 -10.65 2.98 12.44
CA TRP A 225 -9.63 1.96 12.17
C TRP A 225 -8.57 1.92 13.27
N PRO A 226 -8.81 1.23 14.39
CA PRO A 226 -7.90 1.21 15.55
C PRO A 226 -6.46 0.75 15.23
N SER A 227 -6.31 -0.11 14.23
CA SER A 227 -4.98 -0.59 13.79
C SER A 227 -4.06 0.50 13.21
N LEU A 228 -4.58 1.69 12.93
CA LEU A 228 -3.81 2.81 12.41
C LEU A 228 -3.13 3.65 13.50
N GLU A 229 -3.43 3.43 14.77
CA GLU A 229 -2.99 4.28 15.88
C GLU A 229 -1.46 4.49 15.90
N ALA A 230 -0.70 3.41 15.74
CA ALA A 230 0.76 3.43 15.81
C ALA A 230 1.46 4.23 14.68
N ARG A 231 0.75 4.51 13.58
CA ARG A 231 1.26 5.21 12.40
C ARG A 231 0.49 6.48 12.04
N THR A 232 -0.40 6.94 12.93
CA THR A 232 -1.18 8.17 12.74
C THR A 232 -0.73 9.24 13.73
N PHE A 233 -0.24 10.35 13.19
CA PHE A 233 0.34 11.44 13.96
C PHE A 233 -0.33 12.77 13.58
N THR A 234 -0.30 13.75 14.49
CA THR A 234 -0.63 15.14 14.14
C THR A 234 0.54 15.78 13.40
N VAL A 235 0.24 16.63 12.41
CA VAL A 235 1.27 17.41 11.69
C VAL A 235 2.12 18.21 12.66
N ASN A 236 1.51 18.87 13.64
CA ASN A 236 2.24 19.57 14.68
C ASN A 236 2.87 18.56 15.65
N ILE A 237 4.20 18.36 15.51
CA ILE A 237 4.96 17.38 16.28
C ILE A 237 5.10 17.75 17.75
N ASP A 238 5.02 19.05 18.06
CA ASP A 238 5.13 19.57 19.42
C ASP A 238 3.76 19.54 20.15
N GLY A 239 2.73 19.03 19.48
CA GLY A 239 1.34 19.01 19.96
C GLY A 239 0.52 20.22 19.49
N GLY A 240 -0.80 20.06 19.53
CA GLY A 240 -1.75 21.06 19.05
C GLY A 240 -2.18 20.87 17.60
N ASP A 241 -3.11 21.70 17.17
CA ASP A 241 -3.78 21.63 15.88
C ASP A 241 -3.21 22.64 14.89
N ILE A 242 -3.21 22.27 13.61
CA ILE A 242 -3.00 23.25 12.52
C ILE A 242 -4.34 23.98 12.30
N ALA A 243 -4.33 25.30 12.56
CA ALA A 243 -5.51 26.13 12.40
C ALA A 243 -6.10 26.06 10.98
N ASP A 244 -7.43 26.08 10.89
CA ASP A 244 -8.11 26.04 9.59
C ASP A 244 -8.16 27.44 8.96
N PRO A 245 -7.52 27.66 7.79
CA PRO A 245 -7.53 28.94 7.12
C PRO A 245 -8.81 29.20 6.30
N ILE A 246 -9.75 28.26 6.24
CA ILE A 246 -10.93 28.36 5.37
C ILE A 246 -11.72 29.65 5.65
N GLY A 247 -12.04 30.39 4.60
CA GLY A 247 -12.77 31.65 4.71
C GLY A 247 -11.95 32.84 5.21
N SER A 248 -10.65 32.63 5.52
CA SER A 248 -9.76 33.69 6.02
C SER A 248 -9.02 34.42 4.87
N PRO A 249 -8.44 35.59 5.12
CA PRO A 249 -7.54 36.29 4.20
C PRO A 249 -6.30 35.43 3.85
N ILE A 250 -5.65 35.81 2.74
CA ILE A 250 -4.48 35.07 2.20
C ILE A 250 -3.32 34.98 3.20
N GLU A 251 -3.16 35.99 4.05
CA GLU A 251 -2.10 36.03 5.10
C GLU A 251 -2.23 34.86 6.07
N VAL A 252 -3.45 34.45 6.40
CA VAL A 252 -3.72 33.30 7.28
C VAL A 252 -3.32 31.99 6.57
N TYR A 253 -3.58 31.88 5.26
CA TYR A 253 -3.11 30.77 4.45
C TYR A 253 -1.58 30.69 4.39
N ARG A 254 -0.88 31.84 4.25
CA ARG A 254 0.60 31.90 4.29
C ARG A 254 1.13 31.42 5.64
N GLN A 255 0.56 31.91 6.74
CA GLN A 255 0.95 31.47 8.09
C GLN A 255 0.72 29.97 8.28
N CYS A 256 -0.44 29.47 7.83
CA CYS A 256 -0.77 28.05 7.88
C CYS A 256 0.24 27.22 7.08
N ALA A 257 0.56 27.63 5.85
CA ALA A 257 1.52 26.92 4.99
C ALA A 257 2.93 26.90 5.59
N HIS A 258 3.42 28.02 6.11
CA HIS A 258 4.73 28.08 6.79
C HIS A 258 4.75 27.17 8.02
N HIS A 259 3.69 27.20 8.83
CA HIS A 259 3.59 26.31 9.99
C HIS A 259 3.64 24.84 9.58
N ILE A 260 2.88 24.44 8.54
CA ILE A 260 2.92 23.06 8.01
C ILE A 260 4.31 22.73 7.48
N ASP A 261 4.97 23.59 6.72
CA ASP A 261 6.32 23.37 6.16
C ASP A 261 7.35 23.12 7.28
N ASP A 262 7.36 23.95 8.33
CA ASP A 262 8.24 23.80 9.49
C ASP A 262 8.01 22.47 10.21
N GLN A 263 6.75 22.08 10.41
CA GLN A 263 6.42 20.83 11.08
C GLN A 263 6.78 19.61 10.23
N MET A 264 6.52 19.65 8.91
CA MET A 264 6.90 18.59 8.00
C MET A 264 8.42 18.42 7.91
N ALA A 265 9.18 19.52 7.94
CA ALA A 265 10.65 19.46 8.02
C ALA A 265 11.14 18.75 9.27
N LYS A 266 10.54 19.04 10.45
CA LYS A 266 10.84 18.33 11.69
C LYS A 266 10.51 16.85 11.61
N TRP A 267 9.35 16.48 11.04
CA TRP A 267 8.96 15.08 10.85
C TRP A 267 9.95 14.34 9.96
N VAL A 268 10.25 14.88 8.79
CA VAL A 268 11.18 14.26 7.83
C VAL A 268 12.58 14.09 8.43
N SER A 269 13.03 15.04 9.27
CA SER A 269 14.34 14.93 9.95
C SER A 269 14.41 13.78 10.97
N LYS A 270 13.27 13.33 11.50
CA LYS A 270 13.18 12.21 12.47
C LYS A 270 12.89 10.86 11.79
N MET A 271 12.48 10.87 10.52
CA MET A 271 12.23 9.65 9.78
C MET A 271 13.53 8.96 9.38
N ASP A 272 13.52 7.63 9.44
CA ASP A 272 14.63 6.86 8.88
C ASP A 272 14.66 7.01 7.35
N ARG A 273 15.78 7.49 6.83
CA ARG A 273 15.97 7.65 5.37
C ARG A 273 15.81 6.35 4.59
N SER A 274 15.98 5.20 5.23
CA SER A 274 15.76 3.91 4.61
C SER A 274 14.30 3.69 4.18
N LEU A 275 13.33 4.37 4.81
CA LEU A 275 11.92 4.34 4.42
C LEU A 275 11.68 4.91 3.03
N PHE A 276 12.49 5.88 2.61
CA PHE A 276 12.37 6.57 1.31
C PHE A 276 13.23 5.95 0.21
N ARG A 277 13.99 4.93 0.51
CA ARG A 277 14.81 4.26 -0.50
C ARG A 277 13.97 3.13 -1.08
N LYS A 278 13.61 3.26 -2.37
CA LYS A 278 13.31 2.08 -3.17
C LYS A 278 14.49 1.15 -2.99
N LYS A 279 14.26 -0.03 -2.42
CA LYS A 279 15.31 -1.04 -2.33
C LYS A 279 15.57 -1.53 -3.76
N LEU A 280 16.48 -0.82 -4.43
CA LEU A 280 17.05 -1.22 -5.70
C LEU A 280 18.04 -2.35 -5.39
N SER A 281 17.60 -3.57 -5.56
CA SER A 281 18.49 -4.73 -5.72
C SER A 281 18.38 -5.26 -7.12
#